data_41f9e6ece9e48b1587f31e812010d5c8
#
_entry.id   41f9e6ece9e48b1587f31e812010d5c8
#
_cell.length_a   1.000
_cell.length_b   1.000
_cell.length_c   1.000
_cell.angle_alpha   90.00
_cell.angle_beta   90.00
_cell.angle_gamma   90.00
#
_symmetry.space_group_name_H-M   'P 1'
#
loop_
_entity.id
_entity.type
_entity.pdbx_description
1 polymer ?
#
loop_
_entity_poly.entity_id
_entity_poly.type
_entity_poly.pdbx_seq_one_letter_code
_entity_poly.pdbx_strand_id
1 'polypeptide(L)'
;TLFFVCVASAMRGYFQGFQEMRPTAVSQVMESAGKLIIGVLFANYAMRQGYGLPVVAAFAISGLTIGTAFGMLFLMISKLRFNEDMYCAEFESNGTKLSNESRSSVRSIVKRILYIAIPITISASIMSLTTMVDDMIINWRLMSIGYTQDIANALYGNYTGFAVPVADLPPALIYPISYSLIPLL
;
A
#
# COMPACT_ATOMS: atom_id res chain seq x y z
N THR A 1 10.72 -6.51 -2.76
CA THR A 1 9.61 -5.64 -2.29
C THR A 1 8.40 -6.46 -1.85
N LEU A 2 7.87 -7.39 -2.68
CA LEU A 2 6.66 -8.18 -2.38
C LEU A 2 6.70 -8.89 -1.02
N PHE A 3 7.81 -9.54 -0.69
CA PHE A 3 7.97 -10.22 0.60
C PHE A 3 7.76 -9.26 1.79
N PHE A 4 8.40 -8.08 1.75
CA PHE A 4 8.26 -7.09 2.83
C PHE A 4 6.82 -6.56 2.93
N VAL A 5 6.15 -6.33 1.79
CA VAL A 5 4.76 -5.89 1.76
C VAL A 5 3.82 -6.94 2.36
N CYS A 6 3.99 -8.22 2.02
CA CYS A 6 3.17 -9.31 2.58
C CYS A 6 3.30 -9.42 4.09
N VAL A 7 4.54 -9.38 4.61
CA VAL A 7 4.78 -9.45 6.06
C VAL A 7 4.23 -8.22 6.77
N ALA A 8 4.46 -7.02 6.22
CA ALA A 8 3.91 -5.79 6.78
C ALA A 8 2.38 -5.79 6.79
N SER A 9 1.74 -6.30 5.72
CA SER A 9 0.28 -6.41 5.63
C SER A 9 -0.28 -7.39 6.68
N ALA A 10 0.37 -8.54 6.89
CA ALA A 10 -0.03 -9.49 7.92
C ALA A 10 0.07 -8.88 9.32
N MET A 11 1.14 -8.12 9.59
CA MET A 11 1.32 -7.44 10.89
C MET A 11 0.29 -6.31 11.09
N ARG A 12 -0.04 -5.57 10.04
CA ARG A 12 -1.12 -4.57 10.10
C ARG A 12 -2.46 -5.21 10.41
N GLY A 13 -2.78 -6.34 9.73
CA GLY A 13 -3.99 -7.10 10.03
C GLY A 13 -4.07 -7.60 11.46
N TYR A 14 -2.93 -7.98 12.04
CA TYR A 14 -2.84 -8.35 13.45
C TYR A 14 -3.23 -7.18 14.38
N PHE A 15 -2.64 -5.99 14.23
CA PHE A 15 -2.99 -4.81 15.04
C PHE A 15 -4.45 -4.35 14.83
N GLN A 16 -4.94 -4.41 13.59
CA GLN A 16 -6.33 -4.08 13.27
C GLN A 16 -7.31 -5.05 13.93
N GLY A 17 -6.94 -6.33 14.09
CA GLY A 17 -7.72 -7.32 14.82
C GLY A 17 -7.89 -6.98 16.30
N PHE A 18 -6.93 -6.29 16.91
CA PHE A 18 -7.02 -5.74 18.27
C PHE A 18 -7.67 -4.34 18.32
N GLN A 19 -8.18 -3.84 17.19
CA GLN A 19 -8.73 -2.48 17.05
C GLN A 19 -7.72 -1.35 17.36
N GLU A 20 -6.43 -1.67 17.43
CA GLU A 20 -5.36 -0.69 17.63
C GLU A 20 -4.85 -0.19 16.28
N MET A 21 -5.31 0.99 15.88
CA MET A 21 -4.99 1.58 14.59
C MET A 21 -3.71 2.43 14.57
N ARG A 22 -3.20 2.83 15.75
CA ARG A 22 -2.04 3.71 15.88
C ARG A 22 -0.76 3.14 15.27
N PRO A 23 -0.33 1.88 15.56
CA PRO A 23 0.86 1.32 14.95
C PRO A 23 0.75 1.19 13.44
N THR A 24 -0.46 0.88 12.95
CA THR A 24 -0.76 0.77 11.53
C THR A 24 -0.61 2.12 10.82
N ALA A 25 -1.21 3.18 11.36
CA ALA A 25 -1.13 4.53 10.79
C ALA A 25 0.31 5.07 10.79
N VAL A 26 1.01 4.95 11.93
CA VAL A 26 2.40 5.42 12.03
C VAL A 26 3.32 4.65 11.08
N SER A 27 3.15 3.32 10.95
CA SER A 27 3.94 2.53 10.01
C SER A 27 3.76 2.95 8.55
N GLN A 28 2.54 3.32 8.15
CA GLN A 28 2.25 3.81 6.79
C GLN A 28 2.90 5.17 6.53
N VAL A 29 2.84 6.07 7.49
CA VAL A 29 3.51 7.38 7.37
C VAL A 29 5.01 7.21 7.28
N MET A 30 5.62 6.38 8.13
CA MET A 30 7.06 6.10 8.11
C MET A 30 7.49 5.42 6.82
N GLU A 31 6.69 4.48 6.33
CA GLU A 31 6.93 3.81 5.05
C GLU A 31 6.90 4.80 3.88
N SER A 32 5.89 5.65 3.82
CA SER A 32 5.73 6.66 2.76
C SER A 32 6.84 7.71 2.81
N ALA A 33 7.15 8.22 4.00
CA ALA A 33 8.25 9.16 4.20
C ALA A 33 9.61 8.52 3.83
N GLY A 34 9.84 7.27 4.25
CA GLY A 34 11.04 6.52 3.92
C GLY A 34 11.21 6.33 2.41
N LYS A 35 10.16 5.93 1.72
CA LYS A 35 10.15 5.79 0.25
C LYS A 35 10.50 7.10 -0.44
N LEU A 36 9.89 8.21 -0.01
CA LEU A 36 10.11 9.52 -0.61
C LEU A 36 11.53 10.01 -0.35
N ILE A 37 11.98 10.02 0.89
CA ILE A 37 13.31 10.54 1.26
C ILE A 37 14.41 9.70 0.61
N ILE A 38 14.39 8.38 0.78
CA ILE A 38 15.43 7.49 0.27
C ILE A 38 15.39 7.42 -1.26
N GLY A 39 14.19 7.36 -1.86
CA GLY A 39 14.02 7.36 -3.31
C GLY A 39 14.57 8.61 -3.96
N VAL A 40 14.28 9.80 -3.41
CA VAL A 40 14.79 11.07 -3.93
C VAL A 40 16.31 11.21 -3.72
N LEU A 41 16.82 10.79 -2.56
CA LEU A 41 18.26 10.82 -2.29
C LEU A 41 19.03 9.93 -3.27
N PHE A 42 18.54 8.72 -3.52
CA PHE A 42 19.18 7.77 -4.44
C PHE A 42 19.09 8.24 -5.90
N ALA A 43 17.92 8.78 -6.31
CA ALA A 43 17.77 9.37 -7.63
C ALA A 43 18.72 10.56 -7.84
N ASN A 44 18.81 11.47 -6.87
CA ASN A 44 19.71 12.62 -6.93
C ASN A 44 21.18 12.19 -6.95
N TYR A 45 21.56 11.21 -6.14
CA TYR A 45 22.91 10.65 -6.17
C TYR A 45 23.26 10.07 -7.56
N ALA A 46 22.37 9.29 -8.14
CA ALA A 46 22.59 8.68 -9.45
C ALA A 46 22.66 9.75 -10.58
N MET A 47 21.84 10.81 -10.49
CA MET A 47 21.91 11.93 -11.43
C MET A 47 23.23 12.69 -11.34
N ARG A 48 23.74 12.93 -10.14
CA ARG A 48 25.04 13.61 -9.95
C ARG A 48 26.24 12.84 -10.49
N GLN A 49 26.14 11.51 -10.52
CA GLN A 49 27.16 10.64 -11.09
C GLN A 49 27.08 10.53 -12.63
N GLY A 50 26.09 11.20 -13.26
CA GLY A 50 25.94 11.19 -14.71
C GLY A 50 25.41 9.87 -15.29
N TYR A 51 24.78 9.02 -14.47
CA TYR A 51 24.17 7.79 -14.96
C TYR A 51 22.96 8.09 -15.87
N GLY A 52 22.73 7.24 -16.86
CA GLY A 52 21.57 7.36 -17.75
C GLY A 52 20.24 7.22 -17.02
N LEU A 53 19.18 7.80 -17.58
CA LEU A 53 17.82 7.78 -17.01
C LEU A 53 17.34 6.39 -16.52
N PRO A 54 17.59 5.27 -17.21
CA PRO A 54 17.15 3.95 -16.73
C PRO A 54 17.81 3.55 -15.42
N VAL A 55 19.07 3.92 -15.21
CA VAL A 55 19.81 3.63 -13.99
C VAL A 55 19.30 4.50 -12.83
N VAL A 56 19.04 5.78 -13.09
CA VAL A 56 18.42 6.69 -12.09
C VAL A 56 17.07 6.14 -11.63
N ALA A 57 16.24 5.65 -12.56
CA ALA A 57 14.97 5.02 -12.23
C ALA A 57 15.15 3.76 -11.36
N ALA A 58 16.14 2.92 -11.65
CA ALA A 58 16.45 1.75 -10.85
C ALA A 58 16.88 2.11 -9.42
N PHE A 59 17.67 3.16 -9.23
CA PHE A 59 18.03 3.69 -7.91
C PHE A 59 16.80 4.22 -7.16
N ALA A 60 15.91 4.95 -7.83
CA ALA A 60 14.65 5.41 -7.23
C ALA A 60 13.78 4.24 -6.75
N ILE A 61 13.63 3.19 -7.58
CA ILE A 61 12.87 1.98 -7.24
C ILE A 61 13.50 1.21 -6.06
N SER A 62 14.84 1.19 -5.95
CA SER A 62 15.50 0.59 -4.79
C SER A 62 15.15 1.31 -3.48
N GLY A 63 14.94 2.63 -3.53
CA GLY A 63 14.44 3.42 -2.40
C GLY A 63 13.06 2.98 -1.93
N LEU A 64 12.16 2.58 -2.84
CA LEU A 64 10.84 2.03 -2.47
C LEU A 64 10.96 0.75 -1.66
N THR A 65 11.92 -0.12 -2.01
CA THR A 65 12.15 -1.39 -1.29
C THR A 65 12.68 -1.14 0.12
N ILE A 66 13.60 -0.19 0.28
CA ILE A 66 14.16 0.18 1.57
C ILE A 66 13.09 0.84 2.45
N GLY A 67 12.26 1.72 1.88
CA GLY A 67 11.15 2.36 2.60
C GLY A 67 10.13 1.35 3.13
N THR A 68 9.76 0.34 2.33
CA THR A 68 8.88 -0.76 2.81
C THR A 68 9.53 -1.60 3.90
N ALA A 69 10.83 -1.87 3.80
CA ALA A 69 11.56 -2.58 4.85
C ALA A 69 11.57 -1.81 6.18
N PHE A 70 11.71 -0.48 6.13
CA PHE A 70 11.62 0.39 7.30
C PHE A 70 10.24 0.33 7.96
N GLY A 71 9.16 0.41 7.18
CA GLY A 71 7.80 0.27 7.69
C GLY A 71 7.55 -1.08 8.34
N MET A 72 8.04 -2.17 7.74
CA MET A 72 7.98 -3.51 8.32
C MET A 72 8.76 -3.61 9.64
N LEU A 73 9.99 -3.07 9.68
CA LEU A 73 10.83 -3.10 10.88
C LEU A 73 10.15 -2.36 12.04
N PHE A 74 9.56 -1.20 11.77
CA PHE A 74 8.79 -0.46 12.75
C PHE A 74 7.62 -1.29 13.33
N LEU A 75 6.84 -1.98 12.48
CA LEU A 75 5.76 -2.85 12.94
C LEU A 75 6.27 -4.01 13.79
N MET A 76 7.41 -4.59 13.42
CA MET A 76 8.03 -5.66 14.19
C MET A 76 8.46 -5.20 15.59
N ILE A 77 9.06 -4.01 15.69
CA ILE A 77 9.42 -3.40 16.97
C ILE A 77 8.17 -3.06 17.79
N SER A 78 7.14 -2.52 17.12
CA SER A 78 5.85 -2.22 17.77
C SER A 78 5.21 -3.48 18.36
N LYS A 79 5.26 -4.61 17.64
CA LYS A 79 4.76 -5.89 18.15
C LYS A 79 5.51 -6.37 19.40
N LEU A 80 6.84 -6.20 19.45
CA LEU A 80 7.64 -6.60 20.61
C LEU A 80 7.32 -5.76 21.86
N ARG A 81 6.81 -4.53 21.67
CA ARG A 81 6.40 -3.63 22.76
C ARG A 81 4.92 -3.71 23.10
N PHE A 82 4.15 -4.43 22.27
CA PHE A 82 2.71 -4.56 22.45
C PHE A 82 2.40 -5.59 23.53
N ASN A 83 1.72 -5.16 24.58
CA ASN A 83 1.33 -6.03 25.69
C ASN A 83 -0.07 -6.60 25.42
N GLU A 84 -0.13 -7.81 24.89
CA GLU A 84 -1.38 -8.49 24.49
C GLU A 84 -2.32 -8.71 25.69
N ASP A 85 -1.76 -9.00 26.88
CA ASP A 85 -2.54 -9.32 28.07
C ASP A 85 -3.38 -8.13 28.55
N MET A 86 -2.87 -6.90 28.40
CA MET A 86 -3.57 -5.70 28.82
C MET A 86 -4.78 -5.41 27.91
N TYR A 87 -4.66 -5.65 26.60
CA TYR A 87 -5.75 -5.46 25.66
C TYR A 87 -6.82 -6.55 25.77
N CYS A 88 -6.42 -7.80 26.02
CA CYS A 88 -7.37 -8.89 26.28
C CYS A 88 -8.18 -8.62 27.55
N ALA A 89 -7.57 -8.14 28.61
CA ALA A 89 -8.25 -7.78 29.86
C ALA A 89 -9.22 -6.61 29.70
N GLU A 90 -8.88 -5.61 28.89
CA GLU A 90 -9.75 -4.46 28.59
C GLU A 90 -10.96 -4.88 27.74
N PHE A 91 -10.78 -5.82 26.80
CA PHE A 91 -11.85 -6.41 26.00
C PHE A 91 -12.82 -7.23 26.86
N GLU A 92 -12.34 -7.99 27.83
CA GLU A 92 -13.16 -8.72 28.80
C GLU A 92 -13.91 -7.78 29.74
N SER A 93 -13.28 -6.68 30.17
CA SER A 93 -13.88 -5.67 31.04
C SER A 93 -15.04 -4.92 30.38
N ASN A 94 -14.97 -4.69 29.07
CA ASN A 94 -16.02 -4.00 28.29
C ASN A 94 -17.22 -4.88 27.92
N GLY A 95 -17.38 -6.06 28.53
CA GLY A 95 -18.56 -6.90 28.42
C GLY A 95 -18.77 -7.59 27.07
N THR A 96 -17.81 -7.49 26.17
CA THR A 96 -17.76 -8.33 24.98
C THR A 96 -17.25 -9.69 25.40
N LYS A 97 -18.15 -10.54 25.95
CA LYS A 97 -17.83 -11.95 26.15
C LYS A 97 -17.28 -12.46 24.83
N LEU A 98 -15.97 -12.73 24.83
CA LEU A 98 -15.39 -13.65 23.84
C LEU A 98 -16.23 -14.91 23.99
N SER A 99 -17.25 -15.06 23.13
CA SER A 99 -18.02 -16.28 23.08
C SER A 99 -16.98 -17.38 23.00
N ASN A 100 -17.11 -18.40 23.86
CA ASN A 100 -16.38 -19.65 23.80
C ASN A 100 -16.69 -20.35 22.48
N GLU A 101 -16.49 -19.67 21.37
CA GLU A 101 -16.45 -20.27 20.06
C GLU A 101 -15.22 -21.17 20.05
N SER A 102 -15.51 -22.42 20.36
CA SER A 102 -14.61 -23.54 20.27
C SER A 102 -13.52 -23.26 19.25
N ARG A 103 -12.27 -23.43 19.67
CA ARG A 103 -11.03 -23.37 18.86
C ARG A 103 -11.34 -23.72 17.40
N SER A 104 -11.74 -22.71 16.62
CA SER A 104 -12.04 -22.89 15.21
C SER A 104 -10.76 -23.43 14.58
N SER A 105 -10.84 -24.61 14.01
CA SER A 105 -9.67 -25.23 13.37
C SER A 105 -9.05 -24.20 12.44
N VAL A 106 -7.73 -24.00 12.52
CA VAL A 106 -6.98 -23.08 11.66
C VAL A 106 -7.40 -23.18 10.20
N ARG A 107 -7.73 -24.40 9.76
CA ARG A 107 -8.27 -24.68 8.43
C ARG A 107 -9.60 -23.98 8.14
N SER A 108 -10.49 -23.88 9.12
CA SER A 108 -11.78 -23.18 8.98
C SER A 108 -11.59 -21.68 8.86
N ILE A 109 -10.68 -21.10 9.64
CA ILE A 109 -10.32 -19.68 9.60
C ILE A 109 -9.70 -19.33 8.24
N VAL A 110 -8.74 -20.12 7.78
CA VAL A 110 -8.09 -19.93 6.47
C VAL A 110 -9.10 -20.03 5.33
N LYS A 111 -10.01 -21.00 5.38
CA LYS A 111 -11.07 -21.14 4.37
C LYS A 111 -11.97 -19.91 4.32
N ARG A 112 -12.35 -19.37 5.47
CA ARG A 112 -13.19 -18.16 5.56
C ARG A 112 -12.47 -16.93 5.01
N ILE A 113 -11.19 -16.76 5.36
CA ILE A 113 -10.34 -15.68 4.84
C ILE A 113 -10.22 -15.78 3.31
N LEU A 114 -9.91 -16.96 2.78
CA LEU A 114 -9.79 -17.18 1.33
C LEU A 114 -11.11 -16.90 0.60
N TYR A 115 -12.23 -17.31 1.17
CA TYR A 115 -13.56 -17.07 0.57
C TYR A 115 -13.87 -15.57 0.39
N ILE A 116 -13.41 -14.74 1.33
CA ILE A 116 -13.57 -13.28 1.26
C ILE A 116 -12.46 -12.65 0.40
N ALA A 117 -11.24 -13.14 0.51
CA ALA A 117 -10.09 -12.55 -0.18
C ALA A 117 -10.14 -12.76 -1.71
N ILE A 118 -10.61 -13.92 -2.17
CA ILE A 118 -10.64 -14.25 -3.61
C ILE A 118 -11.46 -13.24 -4.42
N PRO A 119 -12.73 -12.91 -4.08
CA PRO A 119 -13.51 -11.93 -4.84
C PRO A 119 -12.84 -10.53 -4.85
N ILE A 120 -12.29 -10.10 -3.71
CA ILE A 120 -11.62 -8.81 -3.57
C ILE A 120 -10.37 -8.78 -4.44
N THR A 121 -9.58 -9.85 -4.44
CA THR A 121 -8.36 -9.95 -5.26
C THR A 121 -8.69 -9.93 -6.75
N ILE A 122 -9.74 -10.63 -7.17
CA ILE A 122 -10.20 -10.63 -8.57
C ILE A 122 -10.60 -9.21 -8.99
N SER A 123 -11.39 -8.53 -8.16
CA SER A 123 -11.82 -7.15 -8.43
C SER A 123 -10.61 -6.19 -8.54
N ALA A 124 -9.66 -6.26 -7.61
CA ALA A 124 -8.45 -5.47 -7.66
C ALA A 124 -7.57 -5.78 -8.88
N SER A 125 -7.51 -7.06 -9.28
CA SER A 125 -6.78 -7.49 -10.48
C SER A 125 -7.39 -6.93 -11.76
N ILE A 126 -8.71 -6.86 -11.86
CA ILE A 126 -9.42 -6.27 -13.01
C ILE A 126 -9.04 -4.78 -13.13
N MET A 127 -9.03 -4.03 -12.03
CA MET A 127 -8.61 -2.62 -12.05
C MET A 127 -7.17 -2.46 -12.55
N SER A 128 -6.25 -3.30 -12.09
CA SER A 128 -4.85 -3.27 -12.54
C SER A 128 -4.70 -3.64 -14.02
N LEU A 129 -5.48 -4.61 -14.51
CA LEU A 129 -5.50 -4.97 -15.93
C LEU A 129 -6.05 -3.82 -16.78
N THR A 130 -7.10 -3.12 -16.34
CA THR A 130 -7.64 -1.94 -17.03
C THR A 130 -6.57 -0.87 -17.18
N THR A 131 -5.87 -0.53 -16.09
CA THR A 131 -4.78 0.45 -16.13
C THR A 131 -3.68 0.02 -17.13
N MET A 132 -3.30 -1.25 -17.13
CA MET A 132 -2.29 -1.77 -18.06
C MET A 132 -2.74 -1.66 -19.53
N VAL A 133 -4.02 -1.92 -19.81
CA VAL A 133 -4.58 -1.77 -21.16
C VAL A 133 -4.60 -0.31 -21.56
N ASP A 134 -4.98 0.60 -20.68
CA ASP A 134 -4.97 2.05 -20.92
C ASP A 134 -3.57 2.54 -21.25
N ASP A 135 -2.55 2.09 -20.51
CA ASP A 135 -1.14 2.40 -20.74
C ASP A 135 -0.71 1.99 -22.16
N MET A 136 -1.07 0.78 -22.58
CA MET A 136 -0.74 0.29 -23.92
C MET A 136 -1.45 1.07 -25.03
N ILE A 137 -2.74 1.35 -24.85
CA ILE A 137 -3.56 2.06 -25.85
C ILE A 137 -3.08 3.50 -26.01
N ILE A 138 -2.82 4.21 -24.93
CA ILE A 138 -2.38 5.61 -24.97
C ILE A 138 -1.03 5.71 -25.68
N ASN A 139 -0.05 4.89 -25.31
CA ASN A 139 1.26 4.87 -25.94
C ASN A 139 1.17 4.54 -27.45
N TRP A 140 0.40 3.51 -27.79
CA TRP A 140 0.22 3.12 -29.19
C TRP A 140 -0.43 4.24 -30.02
N ARG A 141 -1.43 4.93 -29.48
CA ARG A 141 -2.11 6.06 -30.14
C ARG A 141 -1.18 7.25 -30.32
N LEU A 142 -0.39 7.61 -29.32
CA LEU A 142 0.58 8.69 -29.44
C LEU A 142 1.60 8.41 -30.54
N MET A 143 2.10 7.17 -30.63
CA MET A 143 3.01 6.75 -31.69
C MET A 143 2.33 6.79 -33.08
N SER A 144 1.05 6.41 -33.17
CA SER A 144 0.30 6.43 -34.44
C SER A 144 0.02 7.83 -35.02
N ILE A 145 0.06 8.86 -34.17
CA ILE A 145 -0.11 10.27 -34.56
C ILE A 145 1.24 10.89 -34.99
N GLY A 146 2.36 10.15 -34.84
CA GLY A 146 3.68 10.58 -35.32
C GLY A 146 4.65 11.03 -34.22
N TYR A 147 4.31 10.86 -32.96
CA TYR A 147 5.26 11.09 -31.89
C TYR A 147 6.30 9.96 -31.81
N THR A 148 7.56 10.33 -31.51
CA THR A 148 8.59 9.34 -31.22
C THR A 148 8.31 8.66 -29.88
N GLN A 149 8.80 7.45 -29.70
CA GLN A 149 8.57 6.69 -28.47
C GLN A 149 9.02 7.43 -27.21
N ASP A 150 10.11 8.18 -27.28
CA ASP A 150 10.64 8.96 -26.14
C ASP A 150 9.67 10.10 -25.77
N ILE A 151 9.11 10.79 -26.75
CA ILE A 151 8.14 11.87 -26.53
C ILE A 151 6.83 11.30 -26.00
N ALA A 152 6.36 10.18 -26.56
CA ALA A 152 5.15 9.50 -26.09
C ALA A 152 5.28 9.08 -24.62
N ASN A 153 6.41 8.49 -24.25
CA ASN A 153 6.70 8.11 -22.85
C ASN A 153 6.79 9.33 -21.93
N ALA A 154 7.39 10.43 -22.37
CA ALA A 154 7.47 11.66 -21.59
C ALA A 154 6.09 12.30 -21.36
N LEU A 155 5.25 12.36 -22.40
CA LEU A 155 3.88 12.86 -22.30
C LEU A 155 3.03 11.98 -21.37
N TYR A 156 3.15 10.67 -21.50
CA TYR A 156 2.46 9.73 -20.65
C TYR A 156 2.95 9.82 -19.19
N GLY A 157 4.24 9.96 -18.98
CA GLY A 157 4.82 10.18 -17.65
C GLY A 157 4.30 11.47 -16.99
N ASN A 158 4.17 12.55 -17.74
CA ASN A 158 3.56 13.80 -17.24
C ASN A 158 2.08 13.63 -16.92
N TYR A 159 1.34 12.89 -17.75
CA TYR A 159 -0.07 12.60 -17.49
C TYR A 159 -0.25 11.80 -16.19
N THR A 160 0.46 10.69 -16.05
CA THR A 160 0.35 9.82 -14.85
C THR A 160 1.00 10.41 -13.60
N GLY A 161 2.08 11.21 -13.76
CA GLY A 161 2.81 11.80 -12.65
C GLY A 161 2.22 13.10 -12.10
N PHE A 162 1.47 13.85 -12.92
CA PHE A 162 0.89 15.15 -12.51
C PHE A 162 -0.62 15.21 -12.68
N ALA A 163 -1.14 14.91 -13.87
CA ALA A 163 -2.55 15.14 -14.13
C ALA A 163 -3.45 14.18 -13.33
N VAL A 164 -3.11 12.89 -13.29
CA VAL A 164 -3.87 11.88 -12.56
C VAL A 164 -3.87 12.16 -11.03
N PRO A 165 -2.73 12.35 -10.35
CA PRO A 165 -2.73 12.67 -8.93
C PRO A 165 -3.51 13.94 -8.57
N VAL A 166 -3.48 14.97 -9.42
CA VAL A 166 -4.27 16.19 -9.20
C VAL A 166 -5.77 15.92 -9.36
N ALA A 167 -6.15 15.10 -10.34
CA ALA A 167 -7.54 14.70 -10.55
C ALA A 167 -8.06 13.82 -9.41
N ASP A 168 -7.21 13.06 -8.76
CA ASP A 168 -7.53 12.19 -7.64
C ASP A 168 -7.62 12.91 -6.28
N LEU A 169 -7.21 14.17 -6.18
CA LEU A 169 -7.30 14.96 -4.95
C LEU A 169 -8.73 15.09 -4.41
N PRO A 170 -9.77 15.45 -5.22
CA PRO A 170 -11.13 15.56 -4.70
C PRO A 170 -11.68 14.21 -4.15
N PRO A 171 -11.58 13.09 -4.86
CA PRO A 171 -11.95 11.78 -4.31
C PRO A 171 -11.19 11.43 -3.02
N ALA A 172 -9.88 11.69 -2.96
CA ALA A 172 -9.06 11.40 -1.80
C ALA A 172 -9.50 12.14 -0.54
N LEU A 173 -10.11 13.32 -0.67
CA LEU A 173 -10.69 14.06 0.45
C LEU A 173 -12.10 13.57 0.82
N ILE A 174 -12.88 13.13 -0.16
CA ILE A 174 -14.27 12.71 0.04
C ILE A 174 -14.34 11.31 0.67
N TYR A 175 -13.46 10.38 0.27
CA TYR A 175 -13.49 8.99 0.76
C TYR A 175 -13.36 8.87 2.28
N PRO A 176 -12.42 9.52 2.97
CA PRO A 176 -12.33 9.44 4.44
C PRO A 176 -13.59 9.94 5.15
N ILE A 177 -14.22 10.99 4.61
CA ILE A 177 -15.47 11.52 5.15
C ILE A 177 -16.59 10.50 5.00
N SER A 178 -16.71 9.89 3.83
CA SER A 178 -17.71 8.85 3.56
C SER A 178 -17.54 7.64 4.47
N TYR A 179 -16.30 7.18 4.67
CA TYR A 179 -16.01 6.05 5.56
C TYR A 179 -16.28 6.36 7.04
N SER A 180 -16.13 7.61 7.48
CA SER A 180 -16.43 8.02 8.85
C SER A 180 -17.94 8.09 9.14
N LEU A 181 -18.78 8.25 8.11
CA LEU A 181 -20.22 8.30 8.23
C LEU A 181 -20.89 6.92 8.28
N ILE A 182 -20.26 5.88 7.73
CA ILE A 182 -20.81 4.51 7.69
C ILE A 182 -21.19 3.98 9.10
N PRO A 183 -20.38 4.13 10.16
CA PRO A 183 -20.74 3.63 11.48
C PRO A 183 -21.82 4.48 12.20
N LEU A 184 -22.21 5.64 11.65
CA LEU A 184 -23.25 6.52 12.22
C LEU A 184 -24.65 6.27 11.63
N LEU A 185 -24.73 5.49 10.56
CA LEU A 185 -25.98 5.05 9.91
C LEU A 185 -26.36 3.64 10.33
#